data_f9159c5ef2978ab1282ab73059b3ee61
#
_entry.id   f9159c5ef2978ab1282ab73059b3ee61
#
_cell.length_a   1.000
_cell.length_b   1.000
_cell.length_c   1.000
_cell.angle_alpha   90.00
_cell.angle_beta   90.00
_cell.angle_gamma   90.00
#
_symmetry.space_group_name_H-M   'P 1'
#
loop_
_entity.id
_entity.type
_entity.pdbx_description
1 polymer ?
#
loop_
_entity_poly.entity_id
_entity_poly.type
_entity_poly.pdbx_seq_one_letter_code
_entity_poly.pdbx_strand_id
1 'polypeptide(L)' 'MANTFDEIKDIIVDLLGVDAAKVKPDARFREDLEADSLDLVELIMKFEDTFGTEISDEEAQKIVTVGDAVKFVDSQKTKK' A
#
# COMPACT_ATOMS: atom_id res chain seq x y z
N MET A 1 -15.42 -5.74 -10.46
CA MET A 1 -15.30 -5.01 -9.18
C MET A 1 -13.85 -4.95 -8.74
N ALA A 2 -13.45 -3.82 -8.22
CA ALA A 2 -12.09 -3.68 -7.74
C ALA A 2 -11.89 -4.48 -6.47
N ASN A 3 -10.77 -5.20 -6.38
CA ASN A 3 -10.40 -5.88 -5.14
C ASN A 3 -9.36 -5.02 -4.40
N THR A 4 -8.95 -5.47 -3.22
CA THR A 4 -8.02 -4.71 -2.40
C THR A 4 -6.73 -4.40 -3.15
N PHE A 5 -6.22 -5.37 -3.88
CA PHE A 5 -5.00 -5.16 -4.65
C PHE A 5 -5.17 -4.04 -5.67
N ASP A 6 -6.28 -4.04 -6.41
CA ASP A 6 -6.55 -3.02 -7.42
C ASP A 6 -6.64 -1.64 -6.79
N GLU A 7 -7.30 -1.54 -5.64
CA GLU A 7 -7.44 -0.27 -4.93
C GLU A 7 -6.07 0.27 -4.49
N ILE A 8 -5.25 -0.62 -3.94
CA ILE A 8 -3.92 -0.25 -3.49
C ILE A 8 -3.05 0.14 -4.68
N LYS A 9 -3.15 -0.62 -5.77
CA LYS A 9 -2.41 -0.31 -6.99
C LYS A 9 -2.73 1.09 -7.51
N ASP A 10 -4.01 1.44 -7.53
CA ASP A 10 -4.43 2.75 -8.00
C ASP A 10 -3.83 3.86 -7.14
N ILE A 11 -3.80 3.65 -5.83
CA ILE A 11 -3.23 4.63 -4.92
C ILE A 11 -1.73 4.79 -5.19
N ILE A 12 -1.04 3.68 -5.36
CA ILE A 12 0.41 3.69 -5.60
C ILE A 12 0.72 4.40 -6.91
N VAL A 13 0.01 4.08 -7.97
CA VAL A 13 0.21 4.70 -9.26
C VAL A 13 -0.01 6.21 -9.16
N ASP A 14 -1.06 6.60 -8.46
CA ASP A 14 -1.42 8.01 -8.32
C ASP A 14 -0.36 8.79 -7.53
N LEU A 15 0.11 8.23 -6.42
CA LEU A 15 1.05 8.93 -5.55
C LEU A 15 2.49 8.88 -6.05
N LEU A 16 2.92 7.74 -6.55
CA LEU A 16 4.31 7.56 -6.96
C LEU A 16 4.54 7.84 -8.44
N GLY A 17 3.48 7.85 -9.23
CA GLY A 17 3.61 8.09 -10.65
C GLY A 17 4.31 6.96 -11.39
N VAL A 18 4.21 5.73 -10.88
CA VAL A 18 4.83 4.57 -11.50
C VAL A 18 3.83 3.87 -12.43
N ASP A 19 4.34 3.07 -13.35
CA ASP A 19 3.49 2.29 -14.24
C ASP A 19 2.73 1.24 -13.43
N ALA A 20 1.45 1.06 -13.77
CA ALA A 20 0.63 0.04 -13.13
C ALA A 20 1.25 -1.35 -13.30
N ALA A 21 1.93 -1.57 -14.42
CA ALA A 21 2.57 -2.86 -14.69
C ALA A 21 3.67 -3.20 -13.69
N LYS A 22 4.23 -2.19 -13.03
CA LYS A 22 5.27 -2.41 -12.03
C LYS A 22 4.71 -2.71 -10.65
N VAL A 23 3.43 -2.46 -10.45
CA VAL A 23 2.79 -2.68 -9.16
C VAL A 23 2.29 -4.11 -9.09
N LYS A 24 3.14 -4.98 -8.58
CA LYS A 24 2.87 -6.42 -8.45
C LYS A 24 2.87 -6.78 -6.97
N PRO A 25 2.23 -7.91 -6.59
CA PRO A 25 2.20 -8.31 -5.19
C PRO A 25 3.58 -8.43 -4.56
N ASP A 26 4.58 -8.85 -5.32
CA ASP A 26 5.93 -9.01 -4.80
C ASP A 26 6.80 -7.77 -5.00
N ALA A 27 6.26 -6.70 -5.57
CA ALA A 27 7.01 -5.46 -5.76
C ALA A 27 7.29 -4.82 -4.40
N ARG A 28 8.53 -4.44 -4.19
CA ARG A 28 8.95 -3.76 -2.95
C ARG A 28 8.85 -2.27 -3.15
N PHE A 29 8.26 -1.60 -2.17
CA PHE A 29 8.05 -0.16 -2.29
C PHE A 29 9.35 0.60 -2.49
N ARG A 30 10.37 0.27 -1.72
CA ARG A 30 11.63 1.01 -1.77
C ARG A 30 12.49 0.60 -2.95
N GLU A 31 12.58 -0.68 -3.22
CA GLU A 31 13.51 -1.20 -4.21
C GLU A 31 12.93 -1.21 -5.61
N ASP A 32 11.70 -1.69 -5.75
CA ASP A 32 11.10 -1.85 -7.07
C ASP A 32 10.33 -0.61 -7.51
N LEU A 33 9.71 0.07 -6.57
CA LEU A 33 8.91 1.26 -6.87
C LEU A 33 9.66 2.55 -6.54
N GLU A 34 10.85 2.43 -5.99
CA GLU A 34 11.73 3.55 -5.67
C GLU A 34 11.09 4.59 -4.75
N ALA A 35 10.24 4.12 -3.85
CA ALA A 35 9.62 5.00 -2.88
C ALA A 35 10.59 5.27 -1.74
N ASP A 36 10.75 6.53 -1.37
CA ASP A 36 11.58 6.87 -0.22
C ASP A 36 10.70 6.93 1.04
N SER A 37 11.32 7.33 2.16
CA SER A 37 10.61 7.33 3.44
C SER A 37 9.40 8.26 3.44
N LEU A 38 9.53 9.42 2.79
CA LEU A 38 8.41 10.35 2.72
C LEU A 38 7.28 9.79 1.87
N ASP A 39 7.63 9.15 0.75
CA ASP A 39 6.63 8.52 -0.10
C ASP A 39 5.88 7.44 0.67
N LEU A 40 6.60 6.64 1.46
CA LEU A 40 5.97 5.60 2.25
C LEU A 40 5.00 6.17 3.28
N VAL A 41 5.39 7.26 3.94
CA VAL A 41 4.50 7.91 4.90
C VAL A 41 3.22 8.37 4.22
N GLU A 42 3.36 8.99 3.05
CA GLU A 42 2.19 9.45 2.31
C GLU A 42 1.30 8.30 1.87
N LEU A 43 1.91 7.20 1.43
CA LEU A 43 1.15 6.02 1.04
C LEU A 43 0.36 5.46 2.22
N ILE A 44 1.02 5.35 3.37
CA ILE A 44 0.37 4.82 4.57
C ILE A 44 -0.81 5.70 4.97
N MET A 45 -0.60 7.02 4.95
CA MET A 45 -1.67 7.95 5.28
C MET A 45 -2.83 7.83 4.31
N LYS A 46 -2.53 7.66 3.04
CA LYS A 46 -3.56 7.51 2.02
C LYS A 46 -4.35 6.22 2.22
N PHE A 47 -3.65 5.15 2.58
CA PHE A 47 -4.31 3.88 2.88
C PHE A 47 -5.25 4.04 4.06
N GLU A 48 -4.79 4.69 5.13
CA GLU A 48 -5.62 4.93 6.29
C GLU A 48 -6.89 5.70 5.94
N ASP A 49 -6.72 6.73 5.14
CA ASP A 49 -7.84 7.59 4.74
C ASP A 49 -8.81 6.84 3.83
N THR A 50 -8.27 6.10 2.88
CA THR A 50 -9.09 5.42 1.87
C THR A 50 -9.86 4.24 2.46
N PHE A 51 -9.22 3.49 3.33
CA PHE A 51 -9.81 2.25 3.88
C PHE A 51 -10.38 2.42 5.28
N GLY A 52 -10.24 3.60 5.85
CA GLY A 52 -10.77 3.87 7.18
C GLY A 52 -10.14 3.03 8.27
N THR A 53 -8.85 2.76 8.15
CA THR A 53 -8.13 1.95 9.12
C THR A 53 -6.95 2.75 9.68
N GLU A 54 -6.45 2.30 10.83
CA GLU A 54 -5.27 2.92 11.44
C GLU A 54 -4.07 2.01 11.28
N ILE A 55 -2.96 2.56 10.85
CA ILE A 55 -1.74 1.81 10.65
C ILE A 55 -0.67 2.42 11.57
N SER A 56 -0.25 1.65 12.56
CA SER A 56 0.80 2.12 13.48
C SER A 56 2.15 2.13 12.78
N ASP A 57 3.11 2.82 13.38
CA ASP A 57 4.46 2.86 12.84
C ASP A 57 5.05 1.45 12.74
N GLU A 58 4.79 0.62 13.74
CA GLU A 58 5.28 -0.75 13.73
C GLU A 58 4.69 -1.54 12.57
N GLU A 59 3.41 -1.38 12.35
CA GLU A 59 2.74 -2.07 11.24
C GLU A 59 3.23 -1.56 9.90
N ALA A 60 3.44 -0.25 9.81
CA ALA A 60 3.94 0.35 8.58
C ALA A 60 5.31 -0.20 8.22
N GLN A 61 6.15 -0.44 9.23
CA GLN A 61 7.49 -0.97 8.99
C GLN A 61 7.46 -2.40 8.45
N LYS A 62 6.39 -3.12 8.72
CA LYS A 62 6.25 -4.49 8.22
C LYS A 62 5.71 -4.53 6.80
N ILE A 63 5.21 -3.42 6.31
CA ILE A 63 4.69 -3.33 4.95
C ILE A 63 5.86 -3.01 4.02
N VAL A 64 6.46 -4.05 3.49
CA VAL A 64 7.64 -3.92 2.62
C VAL A 64 7.25 -4.04 1.16
N THR A 65 6.29 -4.91 0.84
CA THR A 65 5.85 -5.15 -0.53
C THR A 65 4.40 -4.74 -0.69
N VAL A 66 3.98 -4.64 -1.94
CA VAL A 66 2.57 -4.37 -2.26
C VAL A 66 1.67 -5.46 -1.66
N GLY A 67 2.11 -6.72 -1.73
CA GLY A 67 1.37 -7.83 -1.14
C GLY A 67 1.19 -7.69 0.36
N ASP A 68 2.21 -7.19 1.05
CA ASP A 68 2.11 -6.95 2.48
C ASP A 68 1.03 -5.92 2.79
N ALA A 69 0.97 -4.86 1.98
CA ALA A 69 -0.05 -3.83 2.15
C ALA A 69 -1.44 -4.41 1.90
N VAL A 70 -1.58 -5.23 0.86
CA VAL A 70 -2.85 -5.87 0.55
C VAL A 70 -3.31 -6.76 1.70
N LYS A 71 -2.40 -7.57 2.23
CA LYS A 71 -2.73 -8.45 3.34
C LYS A 71 -3.16 -7.67 4.57
N PHE A 72 -2.46 -6.58 4.86
CA PHE A 72 -2.80 -5.77 6.02
C PHE A 72 -4.21 -5.17 5.87
N VAL A 73 -4.48 -4.58 4.72
CA VAL A 73 -5.78 -3.94 4.48
C VAL A 73 -6.91 -4.97 4.49
N ASP A 74 -6.69 -6.13 3.86
CA ASP A 74 -7.69 -7.19 3.86
C ASP A 74 -7.99 -7.67 5.27
N SER A 75 -6.95 -7.79 6.09
CA SER A 75 -7.12 -8.19 7.49
C SER A 75 -8.00 -7.18 8.23
N GLN A 76 -7.80 -5.90 7.99
CA GLN A 76 -8.61 -4.86 8.62
C GLN A 76 -10.04 -4.87 8.11
N LYS A 77 -10.23 -5.14 6.83
CA LYS A 77 -11.57 -5.16 6.25
C LYS A 77 -12.42 -6.30 6.81
N THR A 78 -11.80 -7.44 7.06
CA THR A 78 -12.53 -8.61 7.56
C THR A 78 -12.71 -8.58 9.07
N LYS A 79 -12.03 -7.67 9.73
CA LYS A 79 -12.12 -7.54 11.17
C LYS A 79 -13.38 -6.77 11.55
N LYS A 80 -14.17 -7.35 12.40
CA LYS A 80 -15.39 -6.71 12.86
C LYS A 80 -15.34 -6.43 14.34
#